data_b003f57322db90b1bc5bc7ee6d511eb1
#
_entry.id   b003f57322db90b1bc5bc7ee6d511eb1
#
_cell.length_a   1.000
_cell.length_b   1.000
_cell.length_c   1.000
_cell.angle_alpha   90.00
_cell.angle_beta   90.00
_cell.angle_gamma   90.00
#
_symmetry.space_group_name_H-M   'P 1'
#
loop_
_entity.id
_entity.type
_entity.pdbx_description
1 polymer ?
#
loop_
_entity_poly.entity_id
_entity_poly.type
_entity_poly.pdbx_seq_one_letter_code
_entity_poly.pdbx_strand_id
1 'polypeptide(L)'
;MEAKISECGDFKNNELHRNRFDRGGNGPYYTRPMASGLSDRVDCARLADDGVVLERQYPLSELPRLRESLADARGSVKARFAFAKMGDGRAGASVAVQADPQLICQRCLKGFEFKVAADSEIEFASSEADAPADSPREIYLMDDGAVSLRELAEEELLLALPLVAVCSTPPICGRAPEFEKKSRPFAALQDLLKKT
;
A
#
# COMPACT_ATOMS: atom_id res chain seq x y z
N MET A 1 -29.43 -6.14 37.62
CA MET A 1 -28.06 -5.65 37.47
C MET A 1 -27.71 -5.83 36.00
N GLU A 2 -27.98 -4.79 35.21
CA GLU A 2 -27.72 -4.77 33.77
C GLU A 2 -26.32 -4.24 33.52
N ALA A 3 -25.47 -5.07 32.94
CA ALA A 3 -24.14 -4.67 32.50
C ALA A 3 -24.24 -3.92 31.16
N LYS A 4 -24.01 -2.62 31.18
CA LYS A 4 -23.81 -1.79 29.99
C LYS A 4 -22.59 -2.28 29.23
N ILE A 5 -22.84 -2.79 28.01
CA ILE A 5 -21.81 -3.00 27.01
C ILE A 5 -21.50 -1.62 26.42
N SER A 6 -20.32 -1.10 26.70
CA SER A 6 -19.84 0.15 26.14
C SER A 6 -19.60 -0.01 24.64
N GLU A 7 -20.18 0.92 23.90
CA GLU A 7 -20.06 1.09 22.46
C GLU A 7 -18.58 1.18 22.03
N CYS A 8 -18.22 0.26 21.14
CA CYS A 8 -16.96 0.31 20.44
C CYS A 8 -17.01 1.50 19.46
N GLY A 9 -16.15 2.48 19.67
CA GLY A 9 -16.18 3.75 18.96
C GLY A 9 -16.07 3.57 17.46
N ASP A 10 -16.92 4.31 16.76
CA ASP A 10 -16.83 4.55 15.32
C ASP A 10 -15.42 5.03 14.96
N PHE A 11 -14.71 4.21 14.23
CA PHE A 11 -13.56 4.65 13.47
C PHE A 11 -14.07 5.59 12.38
N LYS A 12 -14.18 6.86 12.74
CA LYS A 12 -14.40 7.92 11.78
C LYS A 12 -13.26 7.88 10.78
N ASN A 13 -13.63 7.56 9.53
CA ASN A 13 -12.79 7.77 8.35
C ASN A 13 -12.03 9.10 8.51
N ASN A 14 -10.72 9.00 8.50
CA ASN A 14 -9.82 10.13 8.64
C ASN A 14 -9.99 11.06 7.43
N GLU A 15 -10.76 12.14 7.61
CA GLU A 15 -11.00 13.17 6.59
C GLU A 15 -9.75 14.02 6.28
N LEU A 16 -8.59 13.66 6.83
CA LEU A 16 -7.36 14.45 6.71
C LEU A 16 -6.62 14.31 5.37
N HIS A 17 -7.00 13.37 4.49
CA HIS A 17 -6.28 13.16 3.23
C HIS A 17 -6.96 13.71 1.97
N ARG A 18 -8.10 14.40 2.10
CA ARG A 18 -8.84 14.91 0.92
C ARG A 18 -8.22 16.12 0.20
N ASN A 19 -7.20 16.78 0.74
CA ASN A 19 -6.82 18.12 0.27
C ASN A 19 -5.44 18.28 -0.35
N ARG A 20 -4.68 17.19 -0.60
CA ARG A 20 -3.35 17.37 -1.22
C ARG A 20 -3.37 17.29 -2.76
N PHE A 21 -4.43 16.75 -3.36
CA PHE A 21 -4.57 16.71 -4.81
C PHE A 21 -5.04 18.04 -5.45
N ASP A 22 -5.63 18.98 -4.66
CA ASP A 22 -6.27 20.20 -5.17
C ASP A 22 -5.51 21.49 -4.91
N ARG A 23 -4.29 21.46 -4.40
CA ARG A 23 -3.52 22.70 -4.30
C ARG A 23 -2.89 23.04 -5.66
N GLY A 24 -3.66 23.80 -6.44
CA GLY A 24 -3.20 24.45 -7.64
C GLY A 24 -1.97 25.32 -7.38
N GLY A 25 -0.81 24.79 -7.67
CA GLY A 25 0.41 25.55 -7.90
C GLY A 25 0.64 25.61 -9.39
N ASN A 26 0.65 26.83 -9.97
CA ASN A 26 1.01 27.08 -11.35
C ASN A 26 2.50 26.78 -11.56
N GLY A 27 2.82 25.47 -11.73
CA GLY A 27 4.08 25.00 -12.26
C GLY A 27 3.86 24.41 -13.65
N PRO A 28 4.86 24.29 -14.51
CA PRO A 28 4.68 23.70 -15.83
C PRO A 28 4.34 22.21 -15.68
N TYR A 29 3.04 21.91 -15.67
CA TYR A 29 2.53 20.56 -15.69
C TYR A 29 2.85 19.92 -17.05
N TYR A 30 3.82 19.06 -17.10
CA TYR A 30 3.96 18.14 -18.23
C TYR A 30 2.99 16.96 -18.04
N THR A 31 1.70 17.21 -18.24
CA THR A 31 0.76 16.13 -18.51
C THR A 31 1.04 15.62 -19.93
N ARG A 32 1.94 14.67 -20.05
CA ARG A 32 2.06 13.90 -21.29
C ARG A 32 1.09 12.74 -21.22
N PRO A 33 0.12 12.63 -22.16
CA PRO A 33 -0.70 11.43 -22.26
C PRO A 33 0.22 10.23 -22.48
N MET A 34 -0.13 9.10 -21.88
CA MET A 34 0.59 7.85 -21.89
C MET A 34 1.03 7.45 -23.30
N ALA A 35 2.30 7.71 -23.62
CA ALA A 35 2.98 7.03 -24.70
C ALA A 35 3.56 5.73 -24.09
N SER A 36 2.96 4.60 -24.43
CA SER A 36 3.56 3.30 -24.28
C SER A 36 4.93 3.28 -24.97
N GLY A 37 6.01 3.48 -24.19
CA GLY A 37 7.37 3.53 -24.74
C GLY A 37 8.38 4.41 -24.02
N LEU A 38 7.99 5.18 -23.01
CA LEU A 38 8.95 5.86 -22.14
C LEU A 38 9.53 4.84 -21.17
N SER A 39 10.85 4.77 -21.08
CA SER A 39 11.56 4.00 -20.08
C SER A 39 10.94 4.29 -18.70
N ASP A 40 10.49 3.27 -18.02
CA ASP A 40 9.95 3.37 -16.67
C ASP A 40 11.06 3.60 -15.63
N ARG A 41 12.31 3.40 -16.04
CA ARG A 41 13.52 3.75 -15.27
C ARG A 41 13.89 5.20 -15.52
N VAL A 42 14.02 5.96 -14.44
CA VAL A 42 14.28 7.39 -14.46
C VAL A 42 15.52 7.76 -13.64
N ASP A 43 16.25 8.78 -14.08
CA ASP A 43 17.31 9.40 -13.32
C ASP A 43 16.70 10.36 -12.28
N CYS A 44 16.69 9.93 -11.04
CA CYS A 44 16.06 10.67 -9.94
C CYS A 44 16.81 11.96 -9.59
N ALA A 45 18.14 12.00 -9.73
CA ALA A 45 18.93 13.18 -9.43
C ALA A 45 18.57 14.33 -10.38
N ARG A 46 18.52 14.05 -11.67
CA ARG A 46 18.12 15.01 -12.68
C ARG A 46 16.68 15.48 -12.50
N LEU A 47 15.75 14.55 -12.25
CA LEU A 47 14.34 14.91 -12.04
C LEU A 47 14.14 15.77 -10.79
N ALA A 48 14.94 15.52 -9.73
CA ALA A 48 14.91 16.31 -8.51
C ALA A 48 15.50 17.71 -8.70
N ASP A 49 16.55 17.84 -9.53
CA ASP A 49 17.13 19.15 -9.90
C ASP A 49 16.13 20.02 -10.64
N ASP A 50 15.36 19.40 -11.54
CA ASP A 50 14.36 20.09 -12.38
C ASP A 50 12.99 20.24 -11.67
N GLY A 51 12.78 19.64 -10.49
CA GLY A 51 11.50 19.68 -9.75
C GLY A 51 10.34 19.04 -10.51
N VAL A 52 10.59 17.97 -11.24
CA VAL A 52 9.62 17.38 -12.17
C VAL A 52 8.53 16.61 -11.42
N VAL A 53 7.29 16.72 -11.92
CA VAL A 53 6.17 15.90 -11.48
C VAL A 53 5.76 14.94 -12.59
N LEU A 54 5.74 13.65 -12.29
CA LEU A 54 5.30 12.60 -13.21
C LEU A 54 4.04 11.94 -12.68
N GLU A 55 3.08 11.73 -13.58
CA GLU A 55 1.89 10.92 -13.31
C GLU A 55 1.94 9.68 -14.19
N ARG A 56 1.64 8.53 -13.60
CA ARG A 56 1.65 7.22 -14.25
C ARG A 56 0.42 6.44 -13.86
N GLN A 57 0.03 5.53 -14.76
CA GLN A 57 -1.02 4.57 -14.49
C GLN A 57 -0.54 3.20 -14.94
N TYR A 58 -0.55 2.23 -14.01
CA TYR A 58 -0.10 0.87 -14.27
C TYR A 58 -1.27 -0.09 -14.07
N PRO A 59 -1.51 -1.03 -15.02
CA PRO A 59 -2.44 -2.13 -14.78
C PRO A 59 -1.98 -2.97 -13.58
N LEU A 60 -2.89 -3.37 -12.70
CA LEU A 60 -2.56 -4.23 -11.55
C LEU A 60 -1.98 -5.58 -11.98
N SER A 61 -2.31 -6.03 -13.19
CA SER A 61 -1.75 -7.26 -13.79
C SER A 61 -0.26 -7.17 -14.12
N GLU A 62 0.30 -5.96 -14.25
CA GLU A 62 1.72 -5.71 -14.51
C GLU A 62 2.57 -5.54 -13.26
N LEU A 63 1.96 -5.65 -12.07
CA LEU A 63 2.59 -5.57 -10.76
C LEU A 63 2.71 -6.98 -10.16
N PRO A 64 3.81 -7.70 -10.39
CA PRO A 64 3.91 -9.14 -10.11
C PRO A 64 3.81 -9.48 -8.63
N ARG A 65 4.45 -8.73 -7.75
CA ARG A 65 4.44 -8.93 -6.29
C ARG A 65 3.05 -8.65 -5.72
N LEU A 66 2.45 -7.52 -6.13
CA LEU A 66 1.11 -7.13 -5.69
C LEU A 66 0.06 -8.15 -6.14
N ARG A 67 0.16 -8.64 -7.39
CA ARG A 67 -0.77 -9.62 -7.97
C ARG A 67 -0.94 -10.88 -7.13
N GLU A 68 0.12 -11.33 -6.45
CA GLU A 68 0.07 -12.51 -5.58
C GLU A 68 -0.83 -12.32 -4.36
N SER A 69 -1.06 -11.06 -3.95
CA SER A 69 -1.89 -10.69 -2.82
C SER A 69 -3.34 -10.37 -3.20
N LEU A 70 -3.66 -10.31 -4.50
CA LEU A 70 -4.97 -9.93 -5.00
C LEU A 70 -5.88 -11.15 -5.26
N ALA A 71 -7.18 -10.96 -5.06
CA ALA A 71 -8.19 -11.91 -5.53
C ALA A 71 -8.35 -11.87 -7.07
N ASP A 72 -8.10 -10.71 -7.67
CA ASP A 72 -8.21 -10.44 -9.09
C ASP A 72 -7.30 -9.26 -9.44
N ALA A 73 -6.57 -9.37 -10.54
CA ALA A 73 -5.62 -8.35 -11.02
C ALA A 73 -6.26 -7.33 -11.99
N ARG A 74 -7.59 -7.21 -12.00
CA ARG A 74 -8.29 -6.19 -12.79
C ARG A 74 -8.15 -4.81 -12.14
N GLY A 75 -8.14 -3.78 -12.98
CA GLY A 75 -7.97 -2.39 -12.54
C GLY A 75 -6.56 -1.88 -12.74
N SER A 76 -6.31 -0.70 -12.22
CA SER A 76 -5.03 -0.02 -12.35
C SER A 76 -4.72 0.82 -11.11
N VAL A 77 -3.43 1.05 -10.85
CA VAL A 77 -2.96 2.05 -9.90
C VAL A 77 -2.70 3.35 -10.62
N LYS A 78 -3.10 4.46 -10.00
CA LYS A 78 -2.66 5.81 -10.35
C LYS A 78 -1.54 6.20 -9.39
N ALA A 79 -0.39 6.56 -9.94
CA ALA A 79 0.78 6.97 -9.17
C ALA A 79 1.23 8.37 -9.62
N ARG A 80 1.52 9.21 -8.65
CA ARG A 80 2.07 10.56 -8.84
C ARG A 80 3.39 10.66 -8.08
N PHE A 81 4.43 11.08 -8.79
CA PHE A 81 5.78 11.24 -8.28
C PHE A 81 6.18 12.71 -8.42
N ALA A 82 6.39 13.40 -7.33
CA ALA A 82 6.86 14.79 -7.33
C ALA A 82 8.31 14.80 -6.84
N PHE A 83 9.25 14.90 -7.78
CA PHE A 83 10.67 14.91 -7.48
C PHE A 83 11.12 16.29 -7.00
N ALA A 84 11.96 16.30 -5.97
CA ALA A 84 12.54 17.53 -5.43
C ALA A 84 13.86 17.23 -4.71
N LYS A 85 14.68 18.27 -4.51
CA LYS A 85 15.79 18.19 -3.55
C LYS A 85 15.25 18.29 -2.13
N MET A 86 15.72 17.39 -1.30
CA MET A 86 15.42 17.39 0.14
C MET A 86 16.29 18.42 0.88
N GLY A 87 16.00 18.66 2.15
CA GLY A 87 16.64 19.72 2.93
C GLY A 87 18.16 19.64 3.07
N ASP A 88 18.74 18.45 2.84
CA ASP A 88 20.19 18.19 2.81
C ASP A 88 20.79 18.23 1.39
N GLY A 89 19.99 18.58 0.36
CA GLY A 89 20.39 18.64 -1.04
C GLY A 89 20.34 17.32 -1.79
N ARG A 90 19.91 16.23 -1.16
CA ARG A 90 19.74 14.91 -1.79
C ARG A 90 18.51 14.89 -2.68
N ALA A 91 18.54 14.04 -3.69
CA ALA A 91 17.36 13.77 -4.50
C ALA A 91 16.32 13.00 -3.71
N GLY A 92 15.08 13.39 -3.85
CA GLY A 92 13.95 12.69 -3.23
C GLY A 92 12.68 12.86 -4.05
N ALA A 93 11.61 12.21 -3.61
CA ALA A 93 10.30 12.36 -4.21
C ALA A 93 9.19 12.23 -3.16
N SER A 94 8.11 12.96 -3.36
CA SER A 94 6.83 12.65 -2.75
C SER A 94 6.07 11.73 -3.69
N VAL A 95 5.69 10.56 -3.21
CA VAL A 95 5.00 9.53 -3.97
C VAL A 95 3.59 9.40 -3.43
N ALA A 96 2.60 9.46 -4.31
CA ALA A 96 1.22 9.25 -3.97
C ALA A 96 0.61 8.20 -4.90
N VAL A 97 0.00 7.16 -4.32
CA VAL A 97 -0.63 6.07 -5.06
C VAL A 97 -2.08 5.90 -4.68
N GLN A 98 -2.91 5.53 -5.66
CA GLN A 98 -4.33 5.25 -5.46
C GLN A 98 -4.74 4.05 -6.33
N ALA A 99 -5.45 3.10 -5.73
CA ALA A 99 -6.00 1.94 -6.42
C ALA A 99 -7.22 1.39 -5.68
N ASP A 100 -8.04 0.61 -6.40
CA ASP A 100 -9.19 -0.11 -5.85
C ASP A 100 -9.03 -1.63 -6.13
N PRO A 101 -8.00 -2.30 -5.52
CA PRO A 101 -7.76 -3.73 -5.76
C PRO A 101 -8.84 -4.61 -5.15
N GLN A 102 -8.99 -5.82 -5.72
CA GLN A 102 -9.82 -6.87 -5.15
C GLN A 102 -8.99 -7.75 -4.21
N LEU A 103 -9.31 -7.71 -2.92
CA LEU A 103 -8.65 -8.53 -1.89
C LEU A 103 -9.50 -9.73 -1.48
N ILE A 104 -8.86 -10.76 -0.93
CA ILE A 104 -9.56 -11.90 -0.31
C ILE A 104 -9.76 -11.61 1.18
N CYS A 105 -11.00 -11.57 1.62
CA CYS A 105 -11.32 -11.43 3.03
C CYS A 105 -10.83 -12.64 3.84
N GLN A 106 -9.97 -12.42 4.82
CA GLN A 106 -9.40 -13.48 5.65
C GLN A 106 -10.42 -14.15 6.59
N ARG A 107 -11.61 -13.56 6.75
CA ARG A 107 -12.68 -14.10 7.59
C ARG A 107 -13.68 -14.96 6.81
N CYS A 108 -14.12 -14.53 5.62
CA CYS A 108 -15.16 -15.23 4.84
C CYS A 108 -14.65 -15.80 3.51
N LEU A 109 -13.38 -15.58 3.18
CA LEU A 109 -12.68 -16.08 1.99
C LEU A 109 -13.32 -15.62 0.66
N LYS A 110 -14.11 -14.55 0.67
CA LYS A 110 -14.69 -13.95 -0.53
C LYS A 110 -13.89 -12.72 -0.95
N GLY A 111 -13.86 -12.46 -2.26
CA GLY A 111 -13.29 -11.24 -2.82
C GLY A 111 -14.12 -10.02 -2.41
N PHE A 112 -13.45 -8.91 -2.13
CA PHE A 112 -14.07 -7.61 -1.89
C PHE A 112 -13.17 -6.49 -2.40
N GLU A 113 -13.78 -5.39 -2.81
CA GLU A 113 -13.05 -4.19 -3.22
C GLU A 113 -12.48 -3.47 -2.01
N PHE A 114 -11.21 -3.13 -2.07
CA PHE A 114 -10.51 -2.37 -1.05
C PHE A 114 -9.94 -1.08 -1.65
N LYS A 115 -10.35 0.06 -1.12
CA LYS A 115 -9.83 1.36 -1.57
C LYS A 115 -8.54 1.66 -0.83
N VAL A 116 -7.46 1.77 -1.57
CA VAL A 116 -6.15 2.11 -1.04
C VAL A 116 -5.70 3.46 -1.57
N ALA A 117 -5.22 4.30 -0.68
CA ALA A 117 -4.53 5.54 -0.99
C ALA A 117 -3.40 5.70 0.01
N ALA A 118 -2.19 5.93 -0.48
CA ALA A 118 -1.01 6.17 0.33
C ALA A 118 -0.21 7.33 -0.25
N ASP A 119 0.49 8.04 0.63
CA ASP A 119 1.48 9.05 0.29
C ASP A 119 2.70 8.89 1.20
N SER A 120 3.89 8.98 0.61
CA SER A 120 5.18 8.86 1.28
C SER A 120 6.16 9.91 0.79
N GLU A 121 7.19 10.17 1.60
CA GLU A 121 8.36 10.97 1.21
C GLU A 121 9.58 10.08 1.22
N ILE A 122 10.23 9.94 0.06
CA ILE A 122 11.34 9.04 -0.17
C ILE A 122 12.59 9.84 -0.48
N GLU A 123 13.71 9.45 0.11
CA GLU A 123 15.04 9.91 -0.26
C GLU A 123 15.74 8.83 -1.08
N PHE A 124 16.43 9.24 -2.14
CA PHE A 124 17.20 8.33 -2.98
C PHE A 124 18.65 8.29 -2.56
N ALA A 125 19.18 7.07 -2.36
CA ALA A 125 20.59 6.84 -2.06
C ALA A 125 21.20 5.86 -3.06
N SER A 126 22.49 6.08 -3.41
CA SER A 126 23.21 5.20 -4.34
C SER A 126 23.74 3.94 -3.66
N SER A 127 23.86 3.95 -2.34
CA SER A 127 24.33 2.81 -1.53
C SER A 127 23.86 2.96 -0.08
N GLU A 128 23.93 1.89 0.69
CA GLU A 128 23.67 1.93 2.13
C GLU A 128 24.61 2.88 2.88
N ALA A 129 25.85 3.04 2.39
CA ALA A 129 26.83 3.95 2.99
C ALA A 129 26.46 5.43 2.80
N ASP A 130 25.72 5.74 1.72
CA ASP A 130 25.24 7.09 1.44
C ASP A 130 23.91 7.41 2.16
N ALA A 131 23.27 6.37 2.69
CA ALA A 131 22.01 6.51 3.40
C ALA A 131 22.22 7.17 4.75
N PRO A 132 21.52 8.27 5.09
CA PRO A 132 21.62 8.87 6.41
C PRO A 132 21.04 7.93 7.47
N ALA A 133 21.81 7.62 8.51
CA ALA A 133 21.40 6.70 9.57
C ALA A 133 20.15 7.18 10.35
N ASP A 134 19.92 8.49 10.40
CA ASP A 134 18.84 9.14 11.17
C ASP A 134 17.84 9.88 10.26
N SER A 135 17.65 9.46 9.01
CA SER A 135 16.64 10.09 8.14
C SER A 135 15.24 9.82 8.69
N PRO A 136 14.40 10.85 8.84
CA PRO A 136 12.99 10.67 9.17
C PRO A 136 12.16 10.17 7.96
N ARG A 137 12.78 10.05 6.79
CA ARG A 137 12.17 9.63 5.54
C ARG A 137 12.60 8.22 5.18
N GLU A 138 11.80 7.58 4.36
CA GLU A 138 12.13 6.29 3.78
C GLU A 138 13.29 6.45 2.78
N ILE A 139 14.25 5.53 2.83
CA ILE A 139 15.40 5.56 1.94
C ILE A 139 15.23 4.48 0.88
N TYR A 140 15.22 4.89 -0.36
CA TYR A 140 15.17 3.99 -1.50
C TYR A 140 16.54 3.89 -2.16
N LEU A 141 17.08 2.68 -2.24
CA LEU A 141 18.37 2.44 -2.88
C LEU A 141 18.18 2.40 -4.41
N MET A 142 18.94 3.25 -5.10
CA MET A 142 18.93 3.28 -6.55
C MET A 142 19.79 2.15 -7.13
N ASP A 143 19.34 1.57 -8.22
CA ASP A 143 20.12 0.64 -9.03
C ASP A 143 20.73 1.40 -10.20
N ASP A 144 22.08 1.50 -10.23
CA ASP A 144 22.83 2.27 -11.22
C ASP A 144 22.35 3.73 -11.39
N GLY A 145 21.97 4.39 -10.28
CA GLY A 145 21.50 5.79 -10.30
C GLY A 145 20.12 6.02 -10.89
N ALA A 146 19.38 4.95 -11.20
CA ALA A 146 18.05 5.03 -11.76
C ALA A 146 17.04 4.23 -10.91
N VAL A 147 15.78 4.64 -10.96
CA VAL A 147 14.66 4.00 -10.24
C VAL A 147 13.58 3.61 -11.23
N SER A 148 13.00 2.43 -11.03
CA SER A 148 11.79 2.00 -11.73
C SER A 148 10.56 2.58 -11.04
N LEU A 149 9.84 3.46 -11.72
CA LEU A 149 8.63 4.09 -11.18
C LEU A 149 7.52 3.07 -10.93
N ARG A 150 7.46 2.00 -11.74
CA ARG A 150 6.49 0.92 -11.57
C ARG A 150 6.78 0.11 -10.32
N GLU A 151 8.04 -0.27 -10.09
CA GLU A 151 8.44 -1.00 -8.89
C GLU A 151 8.21 -0.17 -7.63
N LEU A 152 8.51 1.12 -7.69
CA LEU A 152 8.25 2.05 -6.61
C LEU A 152 6.74 2.17 -6.30
N ALA A 153 5.90 2.30 -7.33
CA ALA A 153 4.44 2.32 -7.14
C ALA A 153 3.90 1.00 -6.59
N GLU A 154 4.47 -0.13 -6.99
CA GLU A 154 4.12 -1.45 -6.48
C GLU A 154 4.47 -1.58 -4.99
N GLU A 155 5.64 -1.10 -4.58
CA GLU A 155 6.12 -1.14 -3.20
C GLU A 155 5.24 -0.30 -2.29
N GLU A 156 4.92 0.93 -2.68
CA GLU A 156 4.01 1.81 -1.96
C GLU A 156 2.62 1.19 -1.77
N LEU A 157 2.10 0.53 -2.80
CA LEU A 157 0.83 -0.16 -2.68
C LEU A 157 0.90 -1.36 -1.73
N LEU A 158 1.97 -2.15 -1.80
CA LEU A 158 2.16 -3.30 -0.90
C LEU A 158 2.22 -2.87 0.56
N LEU A 159 2.92 -1.77 0.86
CA LEU A 159 3.01 -1.21 2.21
C LEU A 159 1.66 -0.65 2.71
N ALA A 160 0.83 -0.15 1.78
CA ALA A 160 -0.49 0.40 2.10
C ALA A 160 -1.59 -0.66 2.27
N LEU A 161 -1.35 -1.90 1.84
CA LEU A 161 -2.31 -2.98 2.05
C LEU A 161 -2.38 -3.38 3.53
N PRO A 162 -3.58 -3.74 4.03
CA PRO A 162 -3.72 -4.21 5.40
C PRO A 162 -3.07 -5.60 5.55
N LEU A 163 -2.35 -5.84 6.65
CA LEU A 163 -1.80 -7.16 6.99
C LEU A 163 -2.89 -8.24 7.06
N VAL A 164 -4.09 -7.87 7.49
CA VAL A 164 -5.27 -8.74 7.53
C VAL A 164 -6.42 -8.05 6.83
N ALA A 165 -6.68 -8.44 5.59
CA ALA A 165 -7.79 -7.91 4.80
C ALA A 165 -9.12 -8.48 5.27
N VAL A 166 -10.05 -7.62 5.73
CA VAL A 166 -11.40 -8.03 6.21
C VAL A 166 -12.44 -7.13 5.57
N CYS A 167 -13.46 -7.73 4.95
CA CYS A 167 -14.57 -6.96 4.38
C CYS A 167 -15.44 -6.33 5.49
N SER A 168 -15.93 -5.12 5.21
CA SER A 168 -16.76 -4.35 6.13
C SER A 168 -18.23 -4.80 6.19
N THR A 169 -18.67 -5.70 5.30
CA THR A 169 -20.09 -6.04 5.14
C THR A 169 -20.49 -7.27 5.98
N PRO A 170 -21.12 -7.10 7.16
CA PRO A 170 -21.97 -8.13 7.73
C PRO A 170 -23.30 -8.09 6.94
N PRO A 171 -23.87 -9.15 6.41
CA PRO A 171 -23.89 -10.54 6.81
C PRO A 171 -23.07 -11.47 5.90
N ILE A 172 -22.37 -10.95 4.87
CA ILE A 172 -21.58 -11.79 3.96
C ILE A 172 -20.37 -12.37 4.70
N CYS A 173 -19.84 -11.63 5.65
CA CYS A 173 -18.70 -11.98 6.49
C CYS A 173 -19.14 -12.51 7.88
N GLY A 174 -20.28 -13.12 8.02
CA GLY A 174 -20.88 -13.26 9.35
C GLY A 174 -21.28 -14.62 9.72
N ARG A 175 -20.84 -15.70 9.52
CA ARG A 175 -20.85 -16.89 10.38
C ARG A 175 -19.56 -17.66 10.15
N ALA A 176 -18.73 -17.71 11.18
CA ALA A 176 -17.79 -18.82 11.28
C ALA A 176 -18.59 -20.09 10.96
N PRO A 177 -18.09 -20.99 10.09
CA PRO A 177 -18.76 -22.25 9.85
C PRO A 177 -19.08 -22.82 11.23
N GLU A 178 -20.35 -23.15 11.49
CA GLU A 178 -20.70 -23.91 12.67
C GLU A 178 -19.90 -25.21 12.51
N PHE A 179 -18.78 -25.27 13.19
CA PHE A 179 -18.08 -26.52 13.36
C PHE A 179 -19.06 -27.40 14.09
N GLU A 180 -19.70 -28.31 13.35
CA GLU A 180 -20.42 -29.41 13.96
C GLU A 180 -19.53 -29.94 15.09
N LYS A 181 -20.09 -30.01 16.30
CA LYS A 181 -19.39 -30.50 17.50
C LYS A 181 -19.03 -31.99 17.35
N LYS A 182 -18.38 -32.35 16.26
CA LYS A 182 -17.93 -33.71 15.97
C LYS A 182 -16.46 -33.79 16.26
N SER A 183 -16.19 -34.57 17.25
CA SER A 183 -14.93 -35.03 17.83
C SER A 183 -14.16 -33.96 18.62
N ARG A 184 -13.99 -34.27 19.88
CA ARG A 184 -12.90 -33.70 20.69
C ARG A 184 -11.68 -34.60 20.45
N PRO A 185 -10.81 -34.31 19.46
CA PRO A 185 -9.70 -35.19 19.09
C PRO A 185 -8.72 -35.44 20.25
N PHE A 186 -8.75 -34.60 21.26
CA PHE A 186 -7.91 -34.68 22.46
C PHE A 186 -8.66 -35.12 23.71
N ALA A 187 -9.92 -35.61 23.61
CA ALA A 187 -10.64 -36.06 24.77
C ALA A 187 -9.95 -37.23 25.50
N ALA A 188 -9.25 -38.08 24.77
CA ALA A 188 -8.46 -39.18 25.34
C ALA A 188 -7.30 -38.72 26.23
N LEU A 189 -6.80 -37.51 26.07
CA LEU A 189 -5.75 -36.97 26.93
C LEU A 189 -6.24 -36.69 28.37
N GLN A 190 -7.52 -36.40 28.56
CA GLN A 190 -8.09 -36.19 29.88
C GLN A 190 -8.02 -37.48 30.75
N ASP A 191 -8.11 -38.65 30.13
CA ASP A 191 -8.01 -39.92 30.85
C ASP A 191 -6.58 -40.26 31.26
N LEU A 192 -5.60 -39.76 30.54
CA LEU A 192 -4.18 -39.88 30.92
C LEU A 192 -3.82 -39.00 32.11
N LEU A 193 -4.41 -37.79 32.20
CA LEU A 193 -4.18 -36.88 33.33
C LEU A 193 -4.84 -37.33 34.63
N LYS A 194 -5.86 -38.23 34.59
CA LYS A 194 -6.52 -38.75 35.77
C LYS A 194 -5.84 -40.00 36.35
N LYS A 195 -4.83 -40.55 35.68
CA LYS A 195 -4.07 -41.74 36.09
C LYS A 195 -2.77 -41.43 36.83
N THR A 196 -2.47 -40.16 37.08
CA THR A 196 -1.36 -39.72 37.94
C THR A 196 -1.90 -39.16 39.23
#